data_a5afa73bca562bf1fffdb454e7ca1e53
#
_entry.id   a5afa73bca562bf1fffdb454e7ca1e53
#
_cell.length_a   1.000
_cell.length_b   1.000
_cell.length_c   1.000
_cell.angle_alpha   90.00
_cell.angle_beta   90.00
_cell.angle_gamma   90.00
#
_symmetry.space_group_name_H-M   'P 1'
#
loop_
_entity.id
_entity.type
_entity.pdbx_description
1 polymer ?
#
loop_
_entity_poly.entity_id
_entity_poly.type
_entity_poly.pdbx_seq_one_letter_code
_entity_poly.pdbx_strand_id
1 'polypeptide(L)'
;LVPAAVFQEKQKAELLAFTFSSPEGRCLSNELKDEPAELVFGVDEDVYEFCSRSLVNPRFVHHVGPLLSLWKKQSRARLPRQLYVVLHRRRMDVACYAQGNLLFVNSFEYEHADDILYYILYVWKQAGMDQQKDQLRLFGDVPLRSEITNTLRNYLQYIDPLEIPSEAYLMGSEVLQAPLDLIALSL
;
A
#
# COMPACT_ATOMS: atom_id res chain seq x y z
N LEU A 1 3.61 -9.91 3.21
CA LEU A 1 4.91 -9.71 2.56
C LEU A 1 5.91 -10.71 3.12
N VAL A 2 6.65 -11.39 2.26
CA VAL A 2 7.63 -12.41 2.62
C VAL A 2 8.98 -12.01 2.01
N PRO A 3 10.08 -11.95 2.78
CA PRO A 3 11.40 -11.69 2.20
C PRO A 3 11.77 -12.75 1.15
N ALA A 4 12.30 -12.33 0.00
CA ALA A 4 12.66 -13.25 -1.10
C ALA A 4 13.66 -14.33 -0.68
N ALA A 5 14.56 -14.02 0.27
CA ALA A 5 15.56 -14.94 0.77
C ALA A 5 14.98 -16.17 1.50
N VAL A 6 13.75 -16.07 2.01
CA VAL A 6 13.06 -17.16 2.74
C VAL A 6 11.81 -17.66 2.02
N PHE A 7 11.45 -17.03 0.92
CA PHE A 7 10.27 -17.41 0.14
C PHE A 7 10.52 -18.71 -0.64
N GLN A 8 9.58 -19.62 -0.57
CA GLN A 8 9.53 -20.83 -1.38
C GLN A 8 8.11 -20.98 -1.93
N GLU A 9 8.00 -21.08 -3.24
CA GLU A 9 6.70 -21.18 -3.93
C GLU A 9 5.81 -22.31 -3.38
N LYS A 10 6.41 -23.45 -3.02
CA LYS A 10 5.70 -24.60 -2.47
C LYS A 10 5.12 -24.37 -1.07
N GLN A 11 5.65 -23.40 -0.33
CA GLN A 11 5.25 -23.09 1.05
C GLN A 11 4.36 -21.84 1.15
N LYS A 12 4.01 -21.20 0.04
CA LYS A 12 3.25 -19.96 0.06
C LYS A 12 1.89 -20.08 0.77
N ALA A 13 1.21 -21.21 0.62
CA ALA A 13 -0.06 -21.45 1.30
C ALA A 13 0.11 -21.59 2.82
N GLU A 14 1.18 -22.23 3.29
CA GLU A 14 1.51 -22.35 4.71
C GLU A 14 1.85 -20.98 5.31
N LEU A 15 2.62 -20.15 4.57
CA LEU A 15 2.95 -18.79 4.97
C LEU A 15 1.70 -17.91 5.08
N LEU A 16 0.75 -18.06 4.15
CA LEU A 16 -0.52 -17.33 4.20
C LEU A 16 -1.35 -17.78 5.40
N ALA A 17 -1.47 -19.10 5.63
CA ALA A 17 -2.21 -19.69 6.74
C ALA A 17 -1.60 -19.34 8.11
N PHE A 18 -0.29 -19.13 8.19
CA PHE A 18 0.36 -18.65 9.40
C PHE A 18 -0.08 -17.25 9.81
N THR A 19 -0.34 -16.40 8.81
CA THR A 19 -0.72 -14.98 9.05
C THR A 19 -2.24 -14.81 9.21
N PHE A 20 -3.03 -15.60 8.48
CA PHE A 20 -4.48 -15.51 8.42
C PHE A 20 -5.09 -16.84 8.85
N SER A 21 -5.96 -16.81 9.85
CA SER A 21 -6.53 -18.02 10.51
C SER A 21 -7.29 -18.97 9.58
N SER A 22 -7.73 -18.51 8.42
CA SER A 22 -8.41 -19.32 7.39
C SER A 22 -8.31 -18.62 6.05
N PRO A 23 -7.18 -18.70 5.34
CA PRO A 23 -7.09 -18.14 4.01
C PRO A 23 -8.00 -18.95 3.08
N GLU A 24 -9.14 -18.37 2.70
CA GLU A 24 -10.05 -18.96 1.73
C GLU A 24 -9.54 -18.72 0.30
N GLY A 25 -9.81 -19.69 -0.59
CA GLY A 25 -9.53 -19.58 -2.01
C GLY A 25 -8.10 -19.93 -2.41
N ARG A 26 -7.71 -19.47 -3.60
CA ARG A 26 -6.42 -19.79 -4.21
C ARG A 26 -5.31 -18.89 -3.70
N CYS A 27 -4.23 -19.49 -3.21
CA CYS A 27 -3.05 -18.77 -2.79
C CYS A 27 -2.16 -18.42 -3.99
N LEU A 28 -1.89 -17.14 -4.17
CA LEU A 28 -1.04 -16.59 -5.23
C LEU A 28 0.13 -15.81 -4.63
N SER A 29 1.15 -15.55 -5.46
CA SER A 29 2.27 -14.68 -5.12
C SER A 29 2.60 -13.73 -6.26
N ASN A 30 3.11 -12.56 -5.90
CA ASN A 30 3.69 -11.59 -6.83
C ASN A 30 5.08 -11.19 -6.36
N GLU A 31 6.07 -11.33 -7.21
CA GLU A 31 7.40 -10.78 -7.00
C GLU A 31 7.35 -9.25 -7.03
N LEU A 32 7.98 -8.61 -6.07
CA LEU A 32 8.18 -7.16 -6.05
C LEU A 32 9.46 -6.81 -6.78
N LYS A 33 9.36 -6.18 -7.94
CA LYS A 33 10.52 -5.86 -8.81
C LYS A 33 11.56 -4.98 -8.11
N ASP A 34 11.11 -4.08 -7.24
CA ASP A 34 11.95 -3.05 -6.62
C ASP A 34 12.32 -3.37 -5.17
N GLU A 35 11.78 -4.44 -4.60
CA GLU A 35 12.03 -4.88 -3.23
C GLU A 35 12.38 -6.38 -3.22
N PRO A 36 13.31 -6.83 -2.38
CA PRO A 36 13.67 -8.24 -2.29
C PRO A 36 12.62 -9.04 -1.49
N ALA A 37 11.38 -9.04 -1.97
CA ALA A 37 10.24 -9.62 -1.29
C ALA A 37 9.15 -10.09 -2.25
N GLU A 38 8.32 -11.02 -1.76
CA GLU A 38 7.13 -11.56 -2.41
C GLU A 38 5.88 -11.13 -1.67
N LEU A 39 4.86 -10.73 -2.40
CA LEU A 39 3.50 -10.58 -1.89
C LEU A 39 2.76 -11.89 -2.03
N VAL A 40 2.38 -12.50 -0.91
CA VAL A 40 1.56 -13.72 -0.88
C VAL A 40 0.15 -13.33 -0.46
N PHE A 41 -0.86 -13.76 -1.20
CA PHE A 41 -2.25 -13.37 -0.98
C PHE A 41 -3.24 -14.46 -1.44
N GLY A 42 -4.46 -14.41 -0.89
CA GLY A 42 -5.57 -15.24 -1.31
C GLY A 42 -6.46 -14.53 -2.32
N VAL A 43 -6.99 -15.29 -3.26
CA VAL A 43 -8.06 -14.87 -4.18
C VAL A 43 -9.17 -15.89 -4.05
N ASP A 44 -10.41 -15.41 -3.94
CA ASP A 44 -11.58 -16.27 -3.93
C ASP A 44 -11.53 -17.25 -5.13
N GLU A 45 -11.83 -18.55 -4.87
CA GLU A 45 -11.66 -19.59 -5.88
C GLU A 45 -12.62 -19.39 -7.06
N ASP A 46 -13.87 -18.99 -6.79
CA ASP A 46 -14.87 -18.77 -7.84
C ASP A 46 -14.48 -17.58 -8.73
N VAL A 47 -13.95 -16.50 -8.11
CA VAL A 47 -13.42 -15.33 -8.82
C VAL A 47 -12.22 -15.73 -9.68
N TYR A 48 -11.28 -16.51 -9.13
CA TYR A 48 -10.12 -16.99 -9.86
C TYR A 48 -10.53 -17.83 -11.07
N GLU A 49 -11.43 -18.81 -10.88
CA GLU A 49 -11.91 -19.67 -11.95
C GLU A 49 -12.70 -18.90 -13.00
N PHE A 50 -13.58 -17.98 -12.57
CA PHE A 50 -14.34 -17.14 -13.51
C PHE A 50 -13.41 -16.31 -14.41
N CYS A 51 -12.45 -15.62 -13.82
CA CYS A 51 -11.49 -14.82 -14.59
C CYS A 51 -10.64 -15.70 -15.53
N SER A 52 -10.18 -16.87 -15.03
CA SER A 52 -9.33 -17.76 -15.81
C SER A 52 -10.06 -18.39 -17.01
N ARG A 53 -11.37 -18.56 -16.93
CA ARG A 53 -12.20 -19.08 -18.03
C ARG A 53 -12.65 -17.98 -19.01
N SER A 54 -12.87 -16.77 -18.49
CA SER A 54 -13.48 -15.67 -19.25
C SER A 54 -12.48 -14.74 -19.93
N LEU A 55 -11.25 -14.68 -19.41
CA LEU A 55 -10.21 -13.77 -19.90
C LEU A 55 -9.03 -14.55 -20.49
N VAL A 56 -8.37 -13.95 -21.47
CA VAL A 56 -7.18 -14.53 -22.08
C VAL A 56 -5.96 -14.18 -21.23
N ASN A 57 -5.34 -15.19 -20.61
CA ASN A 57 -4.16 -15.02 -19.75
C ASN A 57 -4.30 -13.95 -18.65
N PRO A 58 -5.31 -14.03 -17.78
CA PRO A 58 -5.51 -13.04 -16.72
C PRO A 58 -4.31 -13.03 -15.77
N ARG A 59 -3.91 -11.83 -15.36
CA ARG A 59 -2.88 -11.61 -14.36
C ARG A 59 -3.53 -11.14 -13.07
N PHE A 60 -3.27 -11.83 -11.98
CA PHE A 60 -3.74 -11.46 -10.66
C PHE A 60 -2.63 -10.71 -9.95
N VAL A 61 -2.86 -9.44 -9.65
CA VAL A 61 -1.89 -8.55 -9.01
C VAL A 61 -2.49 -8.03 -7.71
N HIS A 62 -1.75 -8.20 -6.61
CA HIS A 62 -2.17 -7.63 -5.33
C HIS A 62 -2.04 -6.11 -5.38
N HIS A 63 -3.10 -5.38 -4.98
CA HIS A 63 -3.20 -3.92 -5.10
C HIS A 63 -2.02 -3.15 -4.46
N VAL A 64 -1.42 -3.68 -3.40
CA VAL A 64 -0.27 -3.06 -2.73
C VAL A 64 1.01 -3.12 -3.58
N GLY A 65 1.16 -4.11 -4.47
CA GLY A 65 2.37 -4.25 -5.29
C GLY A 65 2.68 -3.00 -6.12
N PRO A 66 1.75 -2.52 -6.97
CA PRO A 66 1.92 -1.28 -7.72
C PRO A 66 2.19 -0.06 -6.83
N LEU A 67 1.52 0.05 -5.68
CA LEU A 67 1.74 1.13 -4.73
C LEU A 67 3.16 1.12 -4.17
N LEU A 68 3.69 -0.05 -3.81
CA LEU A 68 5.07 -0.17 -3.33
C LEU A 68 6.08 0.24 -4.39
N SER A 69 5.90 -0.17 -5.66
CA SER A 69 6.75 0.27 -6.77
C SER A 69 6.70 1.80 -6.97
N LEU A 70 5.51 2.40 -6.90
CA LEU A 70 5.34 3.84 -6.97
C LEU A 70 6.06 4.56 -5.82
N TRP A 71 5.84 4.12 -4.59
CA TRP A 71 6.43 4.74 -3.39
C TRP A 71 7.95 4.56 -3.34
N LYS A 72 8.46 3.43 -3.80
CA LYS A 72 9.91 3.21 -3.95
C LYS A 72 10.55 4.24 -4.85
N LYS A 73 9.93 4.53 -6.01
CA LYS A 73 10.42 5.55 -6.94
C LYS A 73 10.40 6.97 -6.33
N GLN A 74 9.41 7.25 -5.47
CA GLN A 74 9.25 8.54 -4.79
C GLN A 74 10.14 8.66 -3.55
N SER A 75 10.48 7.54 -2.90
CA SER A 75 11.33 7.48 -1.71
C SER A 75 12.80 7.48 -2.11
N ARG A 76 13.55 8.54 -1.76
CA ARG A 76 14.96 8.69 -2.12
C ARG A 76 15.86 8.51 -0.89
N ALA A 77 17.09 8.03 -1.13
CA ALA A 77 18.08 7.75 -0.09
C ALA A 77 18.46 8.96 0.81
N ARG A 78 18.19 10.18 0.37
CA ARG A 78 18.52 11.42 1.12
C ARG A 78 17.31 12.05 1.81
N LEU A 79 16.14 11.47 1.66
CA LEU A 79 14.93 11.98 2.30
C LEU A 79 14.82 11.46 3.73
N PRO A 80 14.15 12.21 4.62
CA PRO A 80 13.74 11.69 5.92
C PRO A 80 12.85 10.46 5.75
N ARG A 81 12.54 9.78 6.85
CA ARG A 81 11.56 8.68 6.79
C ARG A 81 10.23 9.17 6.27
N GLN A 82 9.60 8.38 5.45
CA GLN A 82 8.33 8.71 4.82
C GLN A 82 7.30 7.63 5.14
N LEU A 83 6.17 8.07 5.67
CA LEU A 83 4.99 7.23 5.84
C LEU A 83 4.02 7.54 4.71
N TYR A 84 3.77 6.55 3.86
CA TYR A 84 2.78 6.62 2.78
C TYR A 84 1.47 6.01 3.27
N VAL A 85 0.38 6.72 3.09
CA VAL A 85 -0.96 6.29 3.48
C VAL A 85 -1.93 6.53 2.33
N VAL A 86 -2.64 5.48 1.93
CA VAL A 86 -3.75 5.56 0.97
C VAL A 86 -5.04 5.20 1.69
N LEU A 87 -5.97 6.15 1.70
CA LEU A 87 -7.31 5.96 2.27
C LEU A 87 -8.23 5.40 1.19
N HIS A 88 -8.75 4.22 1.41
CA HIS A 88 -9.86 3.62 0.67
C HIS A 88 -11.17 3.81 1.46
N ARG A 89 -12.27 3.27 0.97
CA ARG A 89 -13.59 3.49 1.58
C ARG A 89 -13.70 3.03 3.05
N ARG A 90 -13.11 1.88 3.41
CA ARG A 90 -13.16 1.27 4.76
C ARG A 90 -11.83 0.64 5.18
N ARG A 91 -10.78 0.93 4.47
CA ARG A 91 -9.44 0.40 4.67
C ARG A 91 -8.42 1.46 4.30
N MET A 92 -7.31 1.46 4.97
CA MET A 92 -6.13 2.22 4.55
C MET A 92 -4.92 1.29 4.38
N ASP A 93 -4.13 1.57 3.38
CA ASP A 93 -2.85 0.92 3.16
C ASP A 93 -1.74 1.87 3.62
N VAL A 94 -0.78 1.31 4.35
CA VAL A 94 0.29 2.08 4.99
C VAL A 94 1.63 1.43 4.69
N ALA A 95 2.60 2.21 4.22
CA ALA A 95 3.98 1.75 4.07
C ALA A 95 4.97 2.80 4.59
N CYS A 96 6.01 2.33 5.25
CA CYS A 96 7.08 3.19 5.75
C CYS A 96 8.37 2.92 5.00
N TYR A 97 8.98 3.99 4.51
CA TYR A 97 10.27 3.96 3.84
C TYR A 97 11.30 4.79 4.62
N ALA A 98 12.53 4.27 4.67
CA ALA A 98 13.69 5.00 5.17
C ALA A 98 14.85 4.85 4.21
N GLN A 99 15.39 5.96 3.74
CA GLN A 99 16.54 5.98 2.82
C GLN A 99 16.30 5.13 1.55
N GLY A 100 15.07 5.11 1.04
CA GLY A 100 14.68 4.33 -0.12
C GLY A 100 14.46 2.84 0.16
N ASN A 101 14.51 2.37 1.40
CA ASN A 101 14.22 0.99 1.77
C ASN A 101 12.87 0.88 2.45
N LEU A 102 12.10 -0.12 2.07
CA LEU A 102 10.84 -0.46 2.72
C LEU A 102 11.12 -1.02 4.13
N LEU A 103 10.57 -0.37 5.16
CA LEU A 103 10.66 -0.85 6.53
C LEU A 103 9.51 -1.79 6.88
N PHE A 104 8.31 -1.41 6.49
CA PHE A 104 7.12 -2.27 6.63
C PHE A 104 6.00 -1.79 5.72
N VAL A 105 5.02 -2.68 5.52
CA VAL A 105 3.73 -2.39 4.88
C VAL A 105 2.63 -3.13 5.62
N ASN A 106 1.48 -2.48 5.78
CA ASN A 106 0.30 -3.09 6.38
C ASN A 106 -0.98 -2.43 5.85
N SER A 107 -2.11 -3.10 6.06
CA SER A 107 -3.44 -2.56 5.79
C SER A 107 -4.26 -2.60 7.07
N PHE A 108 -5.02 -1.54 7.32
CA PHE A 108 -5.89 -1.42 8.50
C PHE A 108 -7.31 -1.12 8.05
N GLU A 109 -8.27 -1.81 8.63
CA GLU A 109 -9.68 -1.45 8.49
C GLU A 109 -10.02 -0.31 9.43
N TYR A 110 -10.92 0.55 9.01
CA TYR A 110 -11.42 1.66 9.82
C TYR A 110 -12.92 1.90 9.58
N GLU A 111 -13.60 2.39 10.60
CA GLU A 111 -15.00 2.80 10.52
C GLU A 111 -15.15 4.32 10.66
N HIS A 112 -14.29 4.95 11.46
CA HIS A 112 -14.32 6.36 11.76
C HIS A 112 -12.99 7.06 11.46
N ALA A 113 -13.03 8.39 11.35
CA ALA A 113 -11.83 9.21 11.15
C ALA A 113 -10.81 9.06 12.31
N ASP A 114 -11.29 8.86 13.52
CA ASP A 114 -10.46 8.66 14.71
C ASP A 114 -9.63 7.37 14.63
N ASP A 115 -10.14 6.32 13.98
CA ASP A 115 -9.39 5.09 13.76
C ASP A 115 -8.19 5.33 12.84
N ILE A 116 -8.39 6.15 11.80
CA ILE A 116 -7.31 6.54 10.87
C ILE A 116 -6.22 7.30 11.62
N LEU A 117 -6.62 8.29 12.44
CA LEU A 117 -5.69 9.07 13.25
C LEU A 117 -4.91 8.16 14.21
N TYR A 118 -5.61 7.27 14.90
CA TYR A 118 -4.99 6.30 15.81
C TYR A 118 -3.95 5.44 15.11
N TYR A 119 -4.30 4.80 13.98
CA TYR A 119 -3.37 3.92 13.27
C TYR A 119 -2.18 4.67 12.68
N ILE A 120 -2.37 5.87 12.13
CA ILE A 120 -1.25 6.68 11.62
C ILE A 120 -0.27 7.01 12.76
N LEU A 121 -0.76 7.51 13.89
CA LEU A 121 0.09 7.87 15.02
C LEU A 121 0.71 6.64 15.72
N TYR A 122 -0.02 5.53 15.77
CA TYR A 122 0.49 4.26 16.28
C TYR A 122 1.67 3.76 15.43
N VAL A 123 1.48 3.69 14.11
CA VAL A 123 2.53 3.28 13.17
C VAL A 123 3.72 4.24 13.21
N TRP A 124 3.47 5.54 13.26
CA TRP A 124 4.51 6.57 13.39
C TRP A 124 5.41 6.31 14.61
N LYS A 125 4.79 6.05 15.75
CA LYS A 125 5.50 5.71 16.98
C LYS A 125 6.26 4.39 16.87
N GLN A 126 5.65 3.33 16.33
CA GLN A 126 6.27 2.01 16.19
C GLN A 126 7.46 2.04 15.22
N ALA A 127 7.38 2.82 14.15
CA ALA A 127 8.47 3.02 13.20
C ALA A 127 9.59 3.94 13.75
N GLY A 128 9.45 4.49 14.96
CA GLY A 128 10.40 5.41 15.56
C GLY A 128 10.59 6.69 14.74
N MET A 129 9.50 7.20 14.14
CA MET A 129 9.53 8.39 13.31
C MET A 129 9.52 9.67 14.16
N ASP A 130 10.25 10.67 13.70
CA ASP A 130 10.38 11.97 14.35
C ASP A 130 9.29 12.93 13.83
N GLN A 131 8.51 13.51 14.77
CA GLN A 131 7.40 14.42 14.45
C GLN A 131 7.84 15.73 13.77
N GLN A 132 9.11 16.12 13.94
CA GLN A 132 9.66 17.36 13.43
C GLN A 132 10.54 17.21 12.19
N LYS A 133 10.78 15.99 11.72
CA LYS A 133 11.70 15.70 10.61
C LYS A 133 11.13 14.81 9.56
N ASP A 134 10.36 13.79 9.99
CA ASP A 134 9.84 12.77 9.09
C ASP A 134 8.52 13.23 8.43
N GLN A 135 8.16 12.60 7.33
CA GLN A 135 7.12 13.09 6.44
C GLN A 135 5.97 12.08 6.31
N LEU A 136 4.74 12.57 6.44
CA LEU A 136 3.53 11.83 6.07
C LEU A 136 3.10 12.21 4.65
N ARG A 137 2.88 11.20 3.81
CA ARG A 137 2.32 11.31 2.48
C ARG A 137 0.93 10.70 2.45
N LEU A 138 -0.11 11.50 2.25
CA LEU A 138 -1.51 11.06 2.38
C LEU A 138 -2.27 11.21 1.06
N PHE A 139 -2.90 10.11 0.61
CA PHE A 139 -3.80 10.06 -0.52
C PHE A 139 -5.19 9.57 -0.10
N GLY A 140 -6.24 10.05 -0.77
CA GLY A 140 -7.61 9.62 -0.53
C GLY A 140 -8.61 10.68 -0.88
N ASP A 141 -9.89 10.41 -0.60
CA ASP A 141 -10.98 11.35 -0.82
C ASP A 141 -10.71 12.70 -0.14
N VAL A 142 -10.95 13.78 -0.87
CA VAL A 142 -10.50 15.13 -0.46
C VAL A 142 -11.10 15.60 0.87
N PRO A 143 -12.41 15.45 1.13
CA PRO A 143 -12.99 15.84 2.42
C PRO A 143 -12.36 15.10 3.61
N LEU A 144 -12.32 13.77 3.55
CA LEU A 144 -11.75 12.94 4.62
C LEU A 144 -10.26 13.22 4.81
N ARG A 145 -9.49 13.31 3.73
CA ARG A 145 -8.07 13.64 3.77
C ARG A 145 -7.83 15.00 4.43
N SER A 146 -8.65 16.00 4.14
CA SER A 146 -8.54 17.34 4.71
C SER A 146 -8.82 17.33 6.20
N GLU A 147 -9.84 16.62 6.66
CA GLU A 147 -10.17 16.44 8.07
C GLU A 147 -9.02 15.80 8.83
N ILE A 148 -8.51 14.66 8.33
CA ILE A 148 -7.38 13.94 8.91
C ILE A 148 -6.13 14.81 8.96
N THR A 149 -5.80 15.49 7.86
CA THR A 149 -4.63 16.38 7.78
C THR A 149 -4.71 17.51 8.81
N ASN A 150 -5.87 18.16 8.94
CA ASN A 150 -6.05 19.25 9.90
C ASN A 150 -5.82 18.80 11.35
N THR A 151 -6.29 17.62 11.70
CA THR A 151 -6.11 17.07 13.06
C THR A 151 -4.65 16.64 13.28
N LEU A 152 -4.03 15.95 12.30
CA LEU A 152 -2.65 15.48 12.42
C LEU A 152 -1.61 16.61 12.46
N ARG A 153 -1.89 17.79 11.94
CA ARG A 153 -1.02 18.98 12.05
C ARG A 153 -0.72 19.41 13.50
N ASN A 154 -1.53 18.98 14.46
CA ASN A 154 -1.25 19.18 15.87
C ASN A 154 -0.12 18.26 16.40
N TYR A 155 0.23 17.22 15.66
CA TYR A 155 1.19 16.19 16.05
C TYR A 155 2.39 16.09 15.12
N LEU A 156 2.20 16.32 13.81
CA LEU A 156 3.21 16.11 12.77
C LEU A 156 3.46 17.41 12.02
N GLN A 157 4.73 17.76 11.83
CA GLN A 157 5.11 18.98 11.15
C GLN A 157 4.96 18.90 9.62
N TYR A 158 5.31 17.76 9.03
CA TYR A 158 5.32 17.59 7.58
C TYR A 158 4.26 16.59 7.13
N ILE A 159 3.17 17.11 6.60
CA ILE A 159 2.07 16.35 6.03
C ILE A 159 1.81 16.89 4.63
N ASP A 160 2.13 16.08 3.63
CA ASP A 160 1.96 16.46 2.23
C ASP A 160 0.95 15.54 1.54
N PRO A 161 0.20 16.05 0.57
CA PRO A 161 -0.58 15.19 -0.29
C PRO A 161 0.38 14.28 -1.07
N LEU A 162 -0.01 13.05 -1.25
CA LEU A 162 0.67 12.16 -2.18
C LEU A 162 0.33 12.60 -3.61
N GLU A 163 1.35 12.94 -4.38
CA GLU A 163 1.18 13.39 -5.75
C GLU A 163 1.00 12.20 -6.70
N ILE A 164 0.07 12.35 -7.62
CA ILE A 164 -0.07 11.43 -8.75
C ILE A 164 1.11 11.69 -9.70
N PRO A 165 1.80 10.62 -10.16
CA PRO A 165 2.90 10.78 -11.11
C PRO A 165 2.52 11.53 -12.38
N SER A 166 3.44 12.34 -12.90
CA SER A 166 3.21 13.16 -14.09
C SER A 166 2.82 12.34 -15.32
N GLU A 167 3.31 11.12 -15.40
CA GLU A 167 3.00 10.17 -16.48
C GLU A 167 1.51 9.82 -16.54
N ALA A 168 0.82 9.78 -15.40
CA ALA A 168 -0.62 9.51 -15.36
C ALA A 168 -1.45 10.61 -16.05
N TYR A 169 -0.98 11.86 -16.04
CA TYR A 169 -1.65 12.96 -16.74
C TYR A 169 -1.63 12.81 -18.26
N LEU A 170 -0.68 12.04 -18.79
CA LEU A 170 -0.60 11.76 -20.23
C LEU A 170 -1.61 10.69 -20.67
N MET A 171 -2.20 9.95 -19.73
CA MET A 171 -3.16 8.87 -19.99
C MET A 171 -4.60 9.37 -20.08
N GLY A 172 -4.85 10.64 -19.81
CA GLY A 172 -6.16 11.28 -19.87
C GLY A 172 -6.74 11.63 -18.50
N SER A 173 -7.66 12.59 -18.50
CA SER A 173 -8.28 13.12 -17.26
C SER A 173 -9.07 12.09 -16.46
N GLU A 174 -9.63 11.08 -17.13
CA GLU A 174 -10.42 10.03 -16.47
C GLU A 174 -9.56 9.12 -15.59
N VAL A 175 -8.30 8.89 -15.99
CA VAL A 175 -7.37 8.07 -15.22
C VAL A 175 -7.08 8.69 -13.85
N LEU A 176 -7.08 10.02 -13.75
CA LEU A 176 -6.82 10.73 -12.50
C LEU A 176 -7.93 10.56 -11.44
N GLN A 177 -9.10 10.06 -11.85
CA GLN A 177 -10.21 9.74 -10.95
C GLN A 177 -10.18 8.27 -10.47
N ALA A 178 -9.29 7.45 -11.05
CA ALA A 178 -9.15 6.06 -10.64
C ALA A 178 -8.46 5.95 -9.27
N PRO A 179 -8.68 4.85 -8.53
CA PRO A 179 -7.91 4.53 -7.34
C PRO A 179 -6.41 4.53 -7.62
N LEU A 180 -5.62 4.98 -6.65
CA LEU A 180 -4.17 5.16 -6.83
C LEU A 180 -3.43 3.86 -7.20
N ASP A 181 -3.89 2.73 -6.68
CA ASP A 181 -3.34 1.41 -7.00
C ASP A 181 -3.54 1.03 -8.47
N LEU A 182 -4.69 1.39 -9.07
CA LEU A 182 -4.94 1.22 -10.51
C LEU A 182 -4.09 2.18 -11.35
N ILE A 183 -3.95 3.44 -10.92
CA ILE A 183 -3.04 4.39 -11.56
C ILE A 183 -1.61 3.84 -11.53
N ALA A 184 -1.15 3.37 -10.37
CA ALA A 184 0.19 2.83 -10.18
C ALA A 184 0.43 1.54 -11.00
N LEU A 185 -0.60 0.72 -11.23
CA LEU A 185 -0.51 -0.49 -12.05
C LEU A 185 -0.29 -0.17 -13.53
N SER A 186 -0.74 0.99 -13.98
CA SER A 186 -0.65 1.42 -15.38
C SER A 186 0.65 2.17 -15.72
N LEU A 187 1.48 2.47 -14.72
CA LEU A 187 2.79 3.15 -14.83
C LEU A 187 3.96 2.16 -14.81
#